data_392d2f0338362bf263eeb13e2f3ec607
#
_entry.id   392d2f0338362bf263eeb13e2f3ec607
#
_cell.length_a   1.000
_cell.length_b   1.000
_cell.length_c   1.000
_cell.angle_alpha   90.00
_cell.angle_beta   90.00
_cell.angle_gamma   90.00
#
_symmetry.space_group_name_H-M   'P 1'
#
loop_
_entity.id
_entity.type
_entity.pdbx_description
1 polymer ?
#
loop_
_entity_poly.entity_id
_entity_poly.type
_entity_poly.pdbx_seq_one_letter_code
_entity_poly.pdbx_strand_id
1 'polypeptide(L)'
;MAAGVLIVGAGGFGQSVADALAAQESVAGFVDDRADLQARVLGIPVLGRVCDLATLRQRHDRLVVAIGDNQLRRRLCEAALALDYRLVAVVHPHAWCSPHAHIGDGALVMAGAVVGTAAQVGRGAIVNAAAVVDHHAKVGDFAHLGVGACMAGGADLGEGAWLQEGAVLRAGQAVTAHQVVSRTPA
;
A
#
# COMPACT_ATOMS: atom_id res chain seq x y z
N MET A 1 22.00 14.91 3.44
CA MET A 1 20.60 14.90 2.96
C MET A 1 20.03 13.53 3.29
N ALA A 2 18.83 13.46 3.86
CA ALA A 2 18.19 12.15 4.12
C ALA A 2 18.08 11.40 2.80
N ALA A 3 18.48 10.12 2.80
CA ALA A 3 18.33 9.28 1.63
C ALA A 3 16.83 9.13 1.32
N GLY A 4 16.41 9.34 0.06
CA GLY A 4 15.01 9.19 -0.34
C GLY A 4 14.48 7.77 -0.16
N VAL A 5 13.16 7.59 -0.29
CA VAL A 5 12.47 6.30 -0.14
C VAL A 5 12.64 5.46 -1.40
N LEU A 6 12.97 4.17 -1.25
CA LEU A 6 12.92 3.19 -2.32
C LEU A 6 11.48 2.71 -2.55
N ILE A 7 11.10 2.50 -3.81
CA ILE A 7 9.80 1.91 -4.17
C ILE A 7 10.04 0.57 -4.83
N VAL A 8 9.57 -0.51 -4.22
CA VAL A 8 9.58 -1.85 -4.84
C VAL A 8 8.35 -2.02 -5.71
N GLY A 9 8.58 -2.18 -7.01
CA GLY A 9 7.55 -2.22 -8.05
C GLY A 9 7.48 -0.90 -8.84
N ALA A 10 7.81 -0.95 -10.14
CA ALA A 10 7.80 0.19 -11.07
C ALA A 10 6.65 0.11 -12.10
N GLY A 11 5.65 -0.75 -11.86
CA GLY A 11 4.43 -0.85 -12.66
C GLY A 11 3.49 0.34 -12.47
N GLY A 12 2.33 0.32 -13.12
CA GLY A 12 1.35 1.42 -13.03
C GLY A 12 1.00 1.80 -11.59
N PHE A 13 0.79 0.80 -10.71
CA PHE A 13 0.51 1.08 -9.30
C PHE A 13 1.73 1.70 -8.59
N GLY A 14 2.95 1.20 -8.85
CA GLY A 14 4.17 1.79 -8.30
C GLY A 14 4.40 3.23 -8.75
N GLN A 15 4.04 3.57 -9.99
CA GLN A 15 4.09 4.94 -10.49
C GLN A 15 3.10 5.85 -9.74
N SER A 16 1.87 5.38 -9.49
CA SER A 16 0.91 6.13 -8.68
C SER A 16 1.38 6.33 -7.22
N VAL A 17 2.07 5.34 -6.66
CA VAL A 17 2.69 5.46 -5.32
C VAL A 17 3.84 6.47 -5.35
N ALA A 18 4.63 6.51 -6.43
CA ALA A 18 5.70 7.50 -6.59
C ALA A 18 5.15 8.93 -6.65
N ASP A 19 4.05 9.16 -7.38
CA ASP A 19 3.37 10.46 -7.42
C ASP A 19 2.87 10.89 -6.03
N ALA A 20 2.25 9.96 -5.29
CA ALA A 20 1.77 10.22 -3.93
C ALA A 20 2.93 10.58 -2.97
N LEU A 21 4.03 9.86 -3.08
CA LEU A 21 5.20 10.03 -2.22
C LEU A 21 5.96 11.33 -2.54
N ALA A 22 6.13 11.67 -3.81
CA ALA A 22 6.87 12.84 -4.26
C ALA A 22 6.29 14.17 -3.72
N ALA A 23 5.02 14.20 -3.36
CA ALA A 23 4.38 15.34 -2.74
C ALA A 23 4.75 15.53 -1.24
N GLN A 24 5.37 14.53 -0.62
CA GLN A 24 5.66 14.51 0.82
C GLN A 24 7.15 14.41 1.10
N GLU A 25 7.88 13.64 0.29
CA GLU A 25 9.29 13.38 0.48
C GLU A 25 9.99 12.91 -0.81
N SER A 26 11.32 12.85 -0.79
CA SER A 26 12.08 12.46 -1.98
C SER A 26 11.99 10.95 -2.26
N VAL A 27 11.77 10.60 -3.52
CA VAL A 27 11.88 9.24 -4.04
C VAL A 27 13.32 8.98 -4.47
N ALA A 28 13.96 7.94 -3.91
CA ALA A 28 15.33 7.57 -4.27
C ALA A 28 15.37 6.86 -5.63
N GLY A 29 14.44 5.94 -5.86
CA GLY A 29 14.37 5.15 -7.08
C GLY A 29 13.42 3.98 -6.96
N PHE A 30 13.23 3.30 -8.06
CA PHE A 30 12.49 2.04 -8.13
C PHE A 30 13.43 0.83 -8.01
N VAL A 31 12.89 -0.25 -7.49
CA VAL A 31 13.47 -1.60 -7.49
C VAL A 31 12.44 -2.54 -8.11
N ASP A 32 12.80 -3.26 -9.18
CA ASP A 32 11.84 -4.14 -9.88
C ASP A 32 12.58 -5.26 -10.62
N ASP A 33 12.02 -6.46 -10.59
CA ASP A 33 12.65 -7.66 -11.20
C ASP A 33 12.38 -7.82 -12.70
N ARG A 34 11.50 -7.01 -13.29
CA ARG A 34 11.18 -7.09 -14.72
C ARG A 34 12.40 -6.73 -15.56
N ALA A 35 12.66 -7.56 -16.58
CA ALA A 35 13.82 -7.42 -17.44
C ALA A 35 13.68 -6.33 -18.53
N ASP A 36 12.46 -5.91 -18.83
CA ASP A 36 12.12 -4.95 -19.89
C ASP A 36 12.02 -3.51 -19.40
N LEU A 37 12.35 -3.26 -18.13
CA LEU A 37 12.29 -1.92 -17.55
C LEU A 37 13.36 -1.00 -18.14
N GLN A 38 12.93 0.21 -18.47
CA GLN A 38 13.84 1.30 -18.79
C GLN A 38 14.67 1.69 -17.57
N ALA A 39 15.86 2.26 -17.78
CA ALA A 39 16.71 2.76 -16.71
C ALA A 39 16.03 3.85 -15.84
N ARG A 40 14.96 4.47 -16.35
CA ARG A 40 14.13 5.44 -15.65
C ARG A 40 12.65 5.21 -15.95
N VAL A 41 11.82 5.38 -14.92
CA VAL A 41 10.35 5.37 -15.01
C VAL A 41 9.87 6.69 -14.42
N LEU A 42 9.06 7.46 -15.12
CA LEU A 42 8.68 8.84 -14.73
C LEU A 42 9.88 9.76 -14.40
N GLY A 43 11.01 9.56 -15.06
CA GLY A 43 12.25 10.30 -14.75
C GLY A 43 12.96 9.82 -13.48
N ILE A 44 12.38 8.92 -12.68
CA ILE A 44 12.94 8.33 -11.47
C ILE A 44 13.83 7.13 -11.86
N PRO A 45 15.06 6.99 -11.32
CA PRO A 45 15.94 5.89 -11.69
C PRO A 45 15.41 4.53 -11.22
N VAL A 46 15.64 3.48 -12.00
CA VAL A 46 15.54 2.09 -11.55
C VAL A 46 16.92 1.68 -11.04
N LEU A 47 17.02 1.43 -9.74
CA LEU A 47 18.30 1.24 -9.04
C LEU A 47 18.76 -0.21 -9.00
N GLY A 48 17.90 -1.16 -9.34
CA GLY A 48 18.22 -2.57 -9.34
C GLY A 48 17.00 -3.46 -9.21
N ARG A 49 17.26 -4.72 -8.88
CA ARG A 49 16.29 -5.77 -8.63
C ARG A 49 16.07 -6.00 -7.14
N VAL A 50 15.08 -6.79 -6.78
CA VAL A 50 14.79 -7.16 -5.39
C VAL A 50 16.02 -7.82 -4.71
N CYS A 51 16.79 -8.61 -5.44
CA CYS A 51 18.02 -9.23 -4.91
C CYS A 51 19.10 -8.19 -4.52
N ASP A 52 19.05 -6.98 -5.05
CA ASP A 52 20.01 -5.91 -4.76
C ASP A 52 19.67 -5.12 -3.48
N LEU A 53 18.53 -5.40 -2.83
CA LEU A 53 18.09 -4.67 -1.63
C LEU A 53 19.14 -4.70 -0.51
N ALA A 54 19.85 -5.81 -0.31
CA ALA A 54 20.91 -5.88 0.71
C ALA A 54 22.04 -4.88 0.45
N THR A 55 22.41 -4.65 -0.81
CA THR A 55 23.42 -3.66 -1.20
C THR A 55 22.86 -2.23 -1.12
N LEU A 56 21.63 -2.03 -1.57
CA LEU A 56 20.96 -0.72 -1.55
C LEU A 56 20.70 -0.23 -0.12
N ARG A 57 20.54 -1.15 0.85
CA ARG A 57 20.38 -0.84 2.27
C ARG A 57 21.52 0.01 2.86
N GLN A 58 22.72 -0.08 2.32
CA GLN A 58 23.86 0.72 2.74
C GLN A 58 23.67 2.23 2.49
N ARG A 59 22.77 2.60 1.56
CA ARG A 59 22.51 3.99 1.17
C ARG A 59 21.08 4.43 1.46
N HIS A 60 20.16 3.49 1.58
CA HIS A 60 18.72 3.72 1.74
C HIS A 60 18.19 2.82 2.86
N ASP A 61 17.59 3.39 3.88
CA ASP A 61 17.03 2.66 5.02
C ASP A 61 15.50 2.64 5.04
N ARG A 62 14.85 3.28 4.05
CA ARG A 62 13.40 3.46 3.98
C ARG A 62 12.88 2.93 2.65
N LEU A 63 11.78 2.18 2.74
CA LEU A 63 11.24 1.47 1.59
C LEU A 63 9.72 1.38 1.67
N VAL A 64 9.06 1.37 0.52
CA VAL A 64 7.65 1.03 0.35
C VAL A 64 7.50 -0.05 -0.72
N VAL A 65 6.59 -1.00 -0.52
CA VAL A 65 6.29 -2.07 -1.49
C VAL A 65 4.99 -1.74 -2.21
N ALA A 66 5.09 -1.38 -3.49
CA ALA A 66 3.99 -0.96 -4.36
C ALA A 66 3.52 -2.09 -5.30
N ILE A 67 3.12 -3.21 -4.72
CA ILE A 67 2.68 -4.44 -5.41
C ILE A 67 1.24 -4.75 -5.01
N GLY A 68 0.36 -4.91 -6.01
CA GLY A 68 -1.07 -5.19 -5.78
C GLY A 68 -1.35 -6.60 -5.23
N ASP A 69 -0.56 -7.60 -5.62
CA ASP A 69 -0.69 -8.97 -5.10
C ASP A 69 -0.36 -9.01 -3.60
N ASN A 70 -1.34 -9.41 -2.78
CA ASN A 70 -1.25 -9.37 -1.32
C ASN A 70 -0.14 -10.29 -0.78
N GLN A 71 0.01 -11.49 -1.35
CA GLN A 71 0.99 -12.45 -0.88
C GLN A 71 2.41 -12.05 -1.28
N LEU A 72 2.60 -11.57 -2.51
CA LEU A 72 3.90 -11.08 -2.97
C LEU A 72 4.30 -9.83 -2.18
N ARG A 73 3.38 -8.89 -1.98
CA ARG A 73 3.61 -7.69 -1.15
C ARG A 73 4.06 -8.07 0.25
N ARG A 74 3.37 -9.01 0.90
CA ARG A 74 3.75 -9.52 2.23
C ARG A 74 5.18 -10.06 2.23
N ARG A 75 5.52 -10.99 1.34
CA ARG A 75 6.87 -11.57 1.26
C ARG A 75 7.95 -10.51 1.07
N LEU A 76 7.69 -9.51 0.21
CA LEU A 76 8.65 -8.43 -0.05
C LEU A 76 8.81 -7.49 1.16
N CYS A 77 7.73 -7.18 1.87
CA CYS A 77 7.81 -6.42 3.12
C CYS A 77 8.59 -7.18 4.20
N GLU A 78 8.32 -8.47 4.38
CA GLU A 78 9.03 -9.31 5.35
C GLU A 78 10.52 -9.43 5.00
N ALA A 79 10.87 -9.61 3.73
CA ALA A 79 12.25 -9.62 3.26
C ALA A 79 12.96 -8.27 3.49
N ALA A 80 12.28 -7.15 3.27
CA ALA A 80 12.82 -5.83 3.54
C ALA A 80 13.06 -5.60 5.05
N LEU A 81 12.12 -6.00 5.90
CA LEU A 81 12.26 -5.93 7.35
C LEU A 81 13.45 -6.78 7.85
N ALA A 82 13.65 -7.97 7.28
CA ALA A 82 14.81 -8.83 7.60
C ALA A 82 16.16 -8.20 7.22
N LEU A 83 16.16 -7.22 6.33
CA LEU A 83 17.31 -6.40 5.95
C LEU A 83 17.35 -5.06 6.70
N ASP A 84 16.60 -4.91 7.79
CA ASP A 84 16.51 -3.70 8.63
C ASP A 84 15.97 -2.44 7.89
N TYR A 85 15.22 -2.59 6.79
CA TYR A 85 14.51 -1.47 6.21
C TYR A 85 13.33 -1.05 7.11
N ARG A 86 13.07 0.26 7.14
CA ARG A 86 11.84 0.83 7.71
C ARG A 86 10.79 0.92 6.60
N LEU A 87 9.64 0.29 6.78
CA LEU A 87 8.52 0.40 5.85
C LEU A 87 7.83 1.77 6.02
N VAL A 88 7.67 2.48 4.91
CA VAL A 88 7.04 3.81 4.89
C VAL A 88 5.57 3.67 4.54
N ALA A 89 4.68 4.17 5.39
CA ALA A 89 3.29 4.37 5.02
C ALA A 89 3.17 5.56 4.06
N VAL A 90 2.40 5.40 2.98
CA VAL A 90 2.16 6.47 2.01
C VAL A 90 0.69 6.85 2.04
N VAL A 91 0.41 8.10 2.36
CA VAL A 91 -0.94 8.67 2.32
C VAL A 91 -0.97 9.74 1.24
N HIS A 92 -1.73 9.51 0.18
CA HIS A 92 -1.82 10.48 -0.93
C HIS A 92 -2.33 11.84 -0.43
N PRO A 93 -1.81 12.99 -0.88
CA PRO A 93 -2.25 14.33 -0.43
C PRO A 93 -3.75 14.60 -0.59
N HIS A 94 -4.39 13.96 -1.56
CA HIS A 94 -5.85 14.04 -1.76
C HIS A 94 -6.62 12.88 -1.11
N ALA A 95 -6.02 12.12 -0.21
CA ALA A 95 -6.74 11.22 0.68
C ALA A 95 -7.12 11.98 1.96
N TRP A 96 -8.23 11.59 2.58
CA TRP A 96 -8.59 12.10 3.91
C TRP A 96 -8.48 10.98 4.93
N CYS A 97 -7.67 11.18 5.95
CA CYS A 97 -7.55 10.27 7.07
C CYS A 97 -7.92 11.03 8.36
N SER A 98 -8.83 10.46 9.15
CA SER A 98 -9.13 10.99 10.47
C SER A 98 -7.86 11.07 11.32
N PRO A 99 -7.67 12.13 12.12
CA PRO A 99 -6.56 12.21 13.08
C PRO A 99 -6.63 11.12 14.16
N HIS A 100 -7.76 10.46 14.29
CA HIS A 100 -7.97 9.34 15.21
C HIS A 100 -7.89 7.97 14.53
N ALA A 101 -7.60 7.92 13.22
CA ALA A 101 -7.35 6.68 12.52
C ALA A 101 -5.90 6.20 12.75
N HIS A 102 -5.71 4.89 12.66
CA HIS A 102 -4.38 4.28 12.68
C HIS A 102 -4.01 3.80 11.29
N ILE A 103 -2.84 4.21 10.80
CA ILE A 103 -2.26 3.75 9.52
C ILE A 103 -0.98 2.99 9.85
N GLY A 104 -0.95 1.71 9.55
CA GLY A 104 0.18 0.82 9.82
C GLY A 104 1.36 1.04 8.87
N ASP A 105 2.54 0.57 9.28
CA ASP A 105 3.77 0.67 8.51
C ASP A 105 3.64 0.05 7.11
N GLY A 106 4.12 0.74 6.09
CA GLY A 106 4.06 0.28 4.71
C GLY A 106 2.65 0.27 4.09
N ALA A 107 1.63 0.75 4.80
CA ALA A 107 0.29 0.89 4.24
C ALA A 107 0.24 1.96 3.14
N LEU A 108 -0.63 1.77 2.16
CA LEU A 108 -0.82 2.64 1.02
C LEU A 108 -2.26 3.16 1.00
N VAL A 109 -2.45 4.46 1.19
CA VAL A 109 -3.75 5.13 1.11
C VAL A 109 -3.71 6.07 -0.09
N MET A 110 -4.46 5.72 -1.15
CA MET A 110 -4.35 6.34 -2.46
C MET A 110 -5.32 7.52 -2.66
N ALA A 111 -5.23 8.18 -3.81
CA ALA A 111 -5.98 9.39 -4.12
C ALA A 111 -7.48 9.26 -3.88
N GLY A 112 -8.09 10.22 -3.18
CA GLY A 112 -9.53 10.25 -2.90
C GLY A 112 -10.02 9.19 -1.91
N ALA A 113 -9.11 8.38 -1.34
CA ALA A 113 -9.50 7.44 -0.30
C ALA A 113 -9.89 8.16 0.99
N VAL A 114 -10.81 7.57 1.74
CA VAL A 114 -11.27 8.07 3.03
C VAL A 114 -11.03 7.02 4.12
N VAL A 115 -10.34 7.41 5.20
CA VAL A 115 -10.16 6.57 6.38
C VAL A 115 -10.78 7.27 7.58
N GLY A 116 -11.91 6.75 8.04
CA GLY A 116 -12.79 7.33 9.04
C GLY A 116 -12.26 7.31 10.47
N THR A 117 -13.03 7.89 11.37
CA THR A 117 -12.68 8.01 12.79
C THR A 117 -12.51 6.64 13.46
N ALA A 118 -11.42 6.47 14.18
CA ALA A 118 -11.04 5.22 14.86
C ALA A 118 -10.94 3.99 13.93
N ALA A 119 -10.88 4.20 12.61
CA ALA A 119 -10.57 3.13 11.66
C ALA A 119 -9.11 2.67 11.82
N GLN A 120 -8.85 1.43 11.51
CA GLN A 120 -7.53 0.82 11.61
C GLN A 120 -7.14 0.23 10.25
N VAL A 121 -6.01 0.67 9.72
CA VAL A 121 -5.42 0.13 8.50
C VAL A 121 -4.13 -0.59 8.90
N GLY A 122 -4.08 -1.88 8.67
CA GLY A 122 -2.98 -2.74 9.04
C GLY A 122 -1.71 -2.50 8.22
N ARG A 123 -0.62 -3.12 8.65
CA ARG A 123 0.69 -3.05 8.00
C ARG A 123 0.61 -3.55 6.55
N GLY A 124 1.22 -2.79 5.63
CA GLY A 124 1.28 -3.15 4.22
C GLY A 124 -0.09 -3.29 3.53
N ALA A 125 -1.18 -2.84 4.16
CA ALA A 125 -2.51 -2.84 3.56
C ALA A 125 -2.62 -1.77 2.46
N ILE A 126 -3.55 -1.99 1.52
CA ILE A 126 -3.86 -1.03 0.45
C ILE A 126 -5.30 -0.55 0.61
N VAL A 127 -5.47 0.75 0.75
CA VAL A 127 -6.73 1.47 0.57
C VAL A 127 -6.60 2.22 -0.75
N ASN A 128 -7.08 1.60 -1.84
CA ASN A 128 -6.84 2.10 -3.19
C ASN A 128 -7.66 3.36 -3.49
N ALA A 129 -7.48 3.93 -4.69
CA ALA A 129 -8.10 5.20 -5.09
C ALA A 129 -9.62 5.18 -4.86
N ALA A 130 -10.16 6.26 -4.27
CA ALA A 130 -11.56 6.45 -3.93
C ALA A 130 -12.20 5.36 -3.04
N ALA A 131 -11.39 4.51 -2.40
CA ALA A 131 -11.90 3.53 -1.44
C ALA A 131 -12.26 4.18 -0.10
N VAL A 132 -13.25 3.62 0.60
CA VAL A 132 -13.74 4.14 1.89
C VAL A 132 -13.59 3.07 2.97
N VAL A 133 -12.92 3.43 4.06
CA VAL A 133 -12.87 2.69 5.32
C VAL A 133 -13.57 3.56 6.35
N ASP A 134 -14.84 3.29 6.65
CA ASP A 134 -15.65 4.13 7.54
C ASP A 134 -15.24 3.94 9.01
N HIS A 135 -15.89 4.69 9.93
CA HIS A 135 -15.54 4.74 11.35
C HIS A 135 -15.48 3.35 12.01
N HIS A 136 -14.48 3.12 12.86
CA HIS A 136 -14.25 1.86 13.58
C HIS A 136 -14.05 0.60 12.71
N ALA A 137 -13.99 0.75 11.38
CA ALA A 137 -13.71 -0.37 10.49
C ALA A 137 -12.24 -0.79 10.59
N LYS A 138 -11.96 -2.08 10.33
CA LYS A 138 -10.63 -2.66 10.42
C LYS A 138 -10.22 -3.28 9.10
N VAL A 139 -9.07 -2.89 8.62
CA VAL A 139 -8.38 -3.48 7.47
C VAL A 139 -7.18 -4.24 8.00
N GLY A 140 -7.17 -5.55 7.88
CA GLY A 140 -6.09 -6.41 8.36
C GLY A 140 -4.76 -6.18 7.64
N ASP A 141 -3.68 -6.70 8.22
CA ASP A 141 -2.35 -6.63 7.60
C ASP A 141 -2.38 -7.20 6.18
N PHE A 142 -1.75 -6.50 5.24
CA PHE A 142 -1.67 -6.88 3.83
C PHE A 142 -3.01 -7.08 3.12
N ALA A 143 -4.13 -6.67 3.70
CA ALA A 143 -5.41 -6.67 3.00
C ALA A 143 -5.45 -5.58 1.91
N HIS A 144 -6.38 -5.69 0.97
CA HIS A 144 -6.50 -4.78 -0.15
C HIS A 144 -7.95 -4.39 -0.40
N LEU A 145 -8.26 -3.09 -0.26
CA LEU A 145 -9.46 -2.50 -0.80
C LEU A 145 -9.16 -2.02 -2.23
N GLY A 146 -9.83 -2.60 -3.22
CA GLY A 146 -9.74 -2.20 -4.62
C GLY A 146 -10.28 -0.79 -4.86
N VAL A 147 -10.10 -0.27 -6.06
CA VAL A 147 -10.58 1.07 -6.44
C VAL A 147 -12.07 1.21 -6.16
N GLY A 148 -12.47 2.26 -5.42
CA GLY A 148 -13.87 2.53 -5.08
C GLY A 148 -14.54 1.50 -4.17
N ALA A 149 -13.80 0.57 -3.59
CA ALA A 149 -14.36 -0.37 -2.60
C ALA A 149 -14.72 0.35 -1.29
N CYS A 150 -15.79 -0.10 -0.62
CA CYS A 150 -16.30 0.58 0.57
C CYS A 150 -16.50 -0.40 1.72
N MET A 151 -16.05 -0.01 2.90
CA MET A 151 -16.34 -0.65 4.18
C MET A 151 -17.16 0.28 5.03
N ALA A 152 -18.38 -0.11 5.39
CA ALA A 152 -19.23 0.64 6.31
C ALA A 152 -18.75 0.48 7.76
N GLY A 153 -19.30 1.29 8.67
CA GLY A 153 -18.85 1.38 10.05
C GLY A 153 -18.73 0.05 10.77
N GLY A 154 -17.61 -0.17 11.44
CA GLY A 154 -17.30 -1.39 12.19
C GLY A 154 -17.11 -2.66 11.35
N ALA A 155 -17.04 -2.58 10.02
CA ALA A 155 -16.72 -3.74 9.17
C ALA A 155 -15.27 -4.20 9.40
N ASP A 156 -15.01 -5.48 9.22
CA ASP A 156 -13.69 -6.09 9.43
C ASP A 156 -13.26 -6.89 8.19
N LEU A 157 -12.17 -6.46 7.57
CA LEU A 157 -11.53 -7.14 6.45
C LEU A 157 -10.25 -7.83 6.95
N GLY A 158 -10.28 -9.16 7.04
CA GLY A 158 -9.20 -9.96 7.60
C GLY A 158 -7.86 -9.82 6.87
N GLU A 159 -6.80 -10.30 7.51
CA GLU A 159 -5.44 -10.27 6.98
C GLU A 159 -5.36 -10.84 5.55
N GLY A 160 -4.68 -10.13 4.65
CA GLY A 160 -4.48 -10.57 3.27
C GLY A 160 -5.77 -10.73 2.45
N ALA A 161 -6.93 -10.39 2.98
CA ALA A 161 -8.19 -10.44 2.23
C ALA A 161 -8.23 -9.34 1.16
N TRP A 162 -9.01 -9.58 0.12
CA TRP A 162 -9.17 -8.63 -0.98
C TRP A 162 -10.65 -8.29 -1.19
N LEU A 163 -11.00 -7.05 -0.90
CA LEU A 163 -12.27 -6.45 -1.29
C LEU A 163 -12.10 -5.82 -2.67
N GLN A 164 -12.60 -6.48 -3.70
CA GLN A 164 -12.40 -6.08 -5.10
C GLN A 164 -13.03 -4.72 -5.43
N GLU A 165 -12.72 -4.21 -6.62
CA GLU A 165 -13.12 -2.89 -7.09
C GLU A 165 -14.65 -2.69 -6.98
N GLY A 166 -15.05 -1.61 -6.32
CA GLY A 166 -16.46 -1.25 -6.12
C GLY A 166 -17.27 -2.22 -5.25
N ALA A 167 -16.62 -3.22 -4.63
CA ALA A 167 -17.32 -4.11 -3.68
C ALA A 167 -17.57 -3.42 -2.35
N VAL A 168 -18.61 -3.85 -1.62
CA VAL A 168 -19.06 -3.20 -0.38
C VAL A 168 -19.18 -4.22 0.76
N LEU A 169 -18.60 -3.91 1.91
CA LEU A 169 -18.88 -4.56 3.17
C LEU A 169 -19.87 -3.71 3.97
N ARG A 170 -20.96 -4.36 4.44
CA ARG A 170 -21.97 -3.71 5.26
C ARG A 170 -21.46 -3.48 6.68
N ALA A 171 -22.15 -2.62 7.42
CA ALA A 171 -21.80 -2.31 8.80
C ALA A 171 -21.69 -3.58 9.66
N GLY A 172 -20.57 -3.72 10.38
CA GLY A 172 -20.26 -4.86 11.23
C GLY A 172 -20.00 -6.17 10.50
N GLN A 173 -20.00 -6.19 9.17
CA GLN A 173 -19.68 -7.41 8.41
C GLN A 173 -18.20 -7.76 8.51
N ALA A 174 -17.89 -9.03 8.76
CA ALA A 174 -16.52 -9.53 8.79
C ALA A 174 -16.22 -10.44 7.60
N VAL A 175 -15.01 -10.32 7.09
CA VAL A 175 -14.42 -11.15 6.05
C VAL A 175 -13.17 -11.84 6.61
N THR A 176 -13.08 -13.15 6.45
CA THR A 176 -11.94 -13.92 6.98
C THR A 176 -10.65 -13.63 6.22
N ALA A 177 -9.51 -13.96 6.84
CA ALA A 177 -8.19 -13.78 6.21
C ALA A 177 -8.10 -14.46 4.85
N HIS A 178 -7.40 -13.81 3.91
CA HIS A 178 -7.12 -14.27 2.54
C HIS A 178 -8.35 -14.48 1.64
N GLN A 179 -9.54 -14.15 2.11
CA GLN A 179 -10.76 -14.26 1.31
C GLN A 179 -10.82 -13.14 0.25
N VAL A 180 -11.35 -13.47 -0.93
CA VAL A 180 -11.65 -12.50 -1.99
C VAL A 180 -13.15 -12.24 -2.00
N VAL A 181 -13.52 -10.97 -1.91
CA VAL A 181 -14.91 -10.50 -1.97
C VAL A 181 -15.09 -9.70 -3.24
N SER A 182 -15.87 -10.23 -4.17
CA SER A 182 -16.20 -9.57 -5.43
C SER A 182 -17.44 -8.70 -5.29
N ARG A 183 -17.58 -7.73 -6.18
CA ARG A 183 -18.82 -7.02 -6.36
C ARG A 183 -19.91 -8.02 -6.78
N THR A 184 -21.01 -8.11 -6.04
CA THR A 184 -22.16 -8.90 -6.49
C THR A 184 -22.67 -8.28 -7.81
N PRO A 185 -22.80 -9.05 -8.89
CA PRO A 185 -23.47 -8.55 -10.08
C PRO A 185 -24.87 -8.06 -9.74
N ALA A 186 -25.25 -6.94 -10.33
CA ALA A 186 -26.61 -6.38 -10.18
C ALA A 186 -27.65 -7.29 -10.85
#